data_95d8cd5a2560ec3d508f59dcc066b6ab
#
_entry.id   95d8cd5a2560ec3d508f59dcc066b6ab
#
_cell.length_a   1.000
_cell.length_b   1.000
_cell.length_c   1.000
_cell.angle_alpha   90.00
_cell.angle_beta   90.00
_cell.angle_gamma   90.00
#
_symmetry.space_group_name_H-M   'P 1'
#
loop_
_entity.id
_entity.type
_entity.pdbx_description
1 polymer ?
#
loop_
_entity_poly.entity_id
_entity_poly.type
_entity_poly.pdbx_seq_one_letter_code
_entity_poly.pdbx_strand_id
1 'polypeptide(L)'
;MQDLQQQSAMLQKEYEYEKELYRQQTREAGIPKRIQQGVCWFPVKLGADRYNSLNQLTVEVTRTETEETEHSFEYGRPVCFFRISADRQIRYFNFSAVISYVQDNKMVVVLPGPQVLPELVVTGELGVQLYFDDTSYKTMFAALREVAEAKGNRTARLREVLLGKAPALRRETGPVRFPWLNVSQEKAVNQVLCAKEVAVVHGPPGTGKTTTLVEAVYETLHRENQVMVSAQSNTAVDWIAEKLVDRGIPVLRIGNPTRVNDKMLAFTYERRFEAHSDYPELWQIRKTIREMTGRLRKSGREDRERLHNQLTKLRVRATGLEIRIDTELFTEARVIACTLVGAASRVLECKRFSSLFIDEAAQAIEAACWIAISRADRVILAGDHCQLPPTIKCIEAARGGLGRTLLEKVVLHKPETVSLLKIQYRMHEDIMRFPSRWFYHDELEAAPEVKYRGILDFDTPVSWIDTSELDLQEKAVAEGTGRLNTGEAELLVRELKNYMERIGIRRILEEHIDFGVISPYRAQVHYLRHLLKKEPFFRPCRRLITVHTVDGFQGQERDVIMISLVRANEKGQIGFLRDLRRMNVAITRARMKLLILGEAVTLTRHPFYRELYEYIGGLR
;
A
#
# COMPACT_ATOMS: atom_id res chain seq x y z
N MET A 1 14.42 -16.28 -18.46
CA MET A 1 13.75 -15.61 -19.58
C MET A 1 12.27 -15.98 -19.65
N GLN A 2 11.95 -17.27 -19.72
CA GLN A 2 10.56 -17.76 -19.80
C GLN A 2 9.67 -17.27 -18.65
N ASP A 3 10.21 -17.20 -17.44
CA ASP A 3 9.51 -16.73 -16.23
C ASP A 3 9.13 -15.22 -16.31
N LEU A 4 10.06 -14.35 -16.76
CA LEU A 4 9.77 -12.92 -16.94
C LEU A 4 8.80 -12.67 -18.13
N GLN A 5 8.87 -13.49 -19.17
CA GLN A 5 7.91 -13.43 -20.28
C GLN A 5 6.51 -13.82 -19.81
N GLN A 6 6.39 -14.85 -18.98
CA GLN A 6 5.13 -15.26 -18.38
C GLN A 6 4.57 -14.15 -17.47
N GLN A 7 5.43 -13.53 -16.62
CA GLN A 7 5.02 -12.40 -15.79
C GLN A 7 4.53 -11.22 -16.64
N SER A 8 5.22 -10.90 -17.73
CA SER A 8 4.80 -9.84 -18.65
C SER A 8 3.46 -10.14 -19.30
N ALA A 9 3.24 -11.39 -19.77
CA ALA A 9 1.99 -11.81 -20.36
C ALA A 9 0.81 -11.76 -19.38
N MET A 10 1.02 -12.16 -18.12
CA MET A 10 -0.01 -12.10 -17.08
C MET A 10 -0.29 -10.65 -16.64
N LEU A 11 0.75 -9.81 -16.57
CA LEU A 11 0.60 -8.38 -16.30
C LEU A 11 -0.21 -7.69 -17.42
N GLN A 12 -0.03 -8.10 -18.68
CA GLN A 12 -0.81 -7.60 -19.81
C GLN A 12 -2.31 -7.94 -19.67
N LYS A 13 -2.63 -9.15 -19.23
CA LYS A 13 -4.03 -9.55 -18.96
C LYS A 13 -4.66 -8.72 -17.84
N GLU A 14 -3.94 -8.48 -16.77
CA GLU A 14 -4.40 -7.63 -15.66
C GLU A 14 -4.64 -6.20 -16.12
N TYR A 15 -3.69 -5.65 -16.89
CA TYR A 15 -3.80 -4.31 -17.48
C TYR A 15 -5.03 -4.17 -18.39
N GLU A 16 -5.25 -5.12 -19.29
CA GLU A 16 -6.39 -5.11 -20.20
C GLU A 16 -7.72 -5.24 -19.45
N TYR A 17 -7.76 -6.11 -18.44
CA TYR A 17 -8.94 -6.28 -17.59
C TYR A 17 -9.27 -4.99 -16.80
N GLU A 18 -8.29 -4.37 -16.17
CA GLU A 18 -8.50 -3.11 -15.43
C GLU A 18 -8.92 -1.97 -16.37
N LYS A 19 -8.32 -1.89 -17.55
CA LYS A 19 -8.66 -0.91 -18.59
C LYS A 19 -10.10 -1.07 -19.08
N GLU A 20 -10.53 -2.31 -19.29
CA GLU A 20 -11.90 -2.59 -19.71
C GLU A 20 -12.91 -2.33 -18.60
N LEU A 21 -12.60 -2.71 -17.36
CA LEU A 21 -13.42 -2.39 -16.20
C LEU A 21 -13.61 -0.87 -16.04
N TYR A 22 -12.50 -0.11 -16.19
CA TYR A 22 -12.55 1.34 -16.20
C TYR A 22 -13.44 1.88 -17.34
N ARG A 23 -13.32 1.32 -18.55
CA ARG A 23 -14.11 1.72 -19.70
C ARG A 23 -15.61 1.52 -19.47
N GLN A 24 -16.00 0.38 -18.91
CA GLN A 24 -17.39 0.10 -18.54
C GLN A 24 -17.92 1.09 -17.50
N GLN A 25 -17.14 1.40 -16.48
CA GLN A 25 -17.54 2.34 -15.43
C GLN A 25 -17.60 3.79 -15.89
N THR A 26 -16.76 4.22 -16.83
CA THR A 26 -16.59 5.62 -17.16
C THR A 26 -17.12 6.04 -18.52
N ARG A 27 -17.11 5.15 -19.54
CA ARG A 27 -17.55 5.50 -20.90
C ARG A 27 -18.95 5.03 -21.23
N GLU A 28 -19.33 3.87 -20.74
CA GLU A 28 -20.65 3.26 -21.02
C GLU A 28 -21.73 3.76 -20.07
N ALA A 29 -21.37 4.20 -18.87
CA ALA A 29 -22.30 4.83 -17.93
C ALA A 29 -22.59 6.29 -18.33
N GLY A 30 -23.84 6.72 -18.32
CA GLY A 30 -24.23 8.12 -18.49
C GLY A 30 -23.63 9.03 -17.39
N ILE A 31 -23.51 10.34 -17.67
CA ILE A 31 -22.94 11.31 -16.70
C ILE A 31 -23.62 11.26 -15.33
N PRO A 32 -24.96 11.19 -15.19
CA PRO A 32 -25.60 11.10 -13.87
C PRO A 32 -25.15 9.87 -13.08
N LYS A 33 -25.00 8.72 -13.74
CA LYS A 33 -24.54 7.49 -13.09
C LYS A 33 -23.07 7.60 -12.66
N ARG A 34 -22.21 8.24 -13.44
CA ARG A 34 -20.80 8.51 -13.09
C ARG A 34 -20.68 9.45 -11.88
N ILE A 35 -21.53 10.46 -11.79
CA ILE A 35 -21.60 11.38 -10.62
C ILE A 35 -22.02 10.59 -9.39
N GLN A 36 -23.06 9.76 -9.50
CA GLN A 36 -23.54 8.91 -8.40
C GLN A 36 -22.48 7.91 -7.93
N GLN A 37 -21.66 7.41 -8.85
CA GLN A 37 -20.51 6.53 -8.54
C GLN A 37 -19.29 7.29 -7.96
N GLY A 38 -19.36 8.62 -7.90
CA GLY A 38 -18.27 9.45 -7.38
C GLY A 38 -17.02 9.54 -8.29
N VAL A 39 -17.11 9.16 -9.56
CA VAL A 39 -15.97 9.15 -10.51
C VAL A 39 -15.95 10.33 -11.47
N CYS A 40 -16.97 11.20 -11.40
CA CYS A 40 -17.14 12.35 -12.29
C CYS A 40 -17.68 13.56 -11.52
N TRP A 41 -17.14 14.74 -11.79
CA TRP A 41 -17.71 16.03 -11.42
C TRP A 41 -18.19 16.78 -12.66
N PHE A 42 -19.45 17.14 -12.67
CA PHE A 42 -20.06 17.90 -13.77
C PHE A 42 -21.32 18.62 -13.24
N PRO A 43 -21.52 19.90 -13.55
CA PRO A 43 -20.55 20.81 -14.16
C PRO A 43 -19.46 21.28 -13.16
N VAL A 44 -18.31 21.70 -13.69
CA VAL A 44 -17.23 22.27 -12.88
C VAL A 44 -16.83 23.65 -13.36
N LYS A 45 -16.33 24.46 -12.43
CA LYS A 45 -15.75 25.79 -12.72
C LYS A 45 -14.25 25.75 -12.48
N LEU A 46 -13.49 26.39 -13.36
CA LEU A 46 -12.06 26.63 -13.15
C LEU A 46 -11.87 27.86 -12.26
N GLY A 47 -11.03 27.74 -11.26
CA GLY A 47 -10.59 28.82 -10.39
C GLY A 47 -9.20 29.34 -10.78
N ALA A 48 -8.43 29.77 -9.78
CA ALA A 48 -7.10 30.33 -9.99
C ALA A 48 -6.11 29.29 -10.51
N ASP A 49 -5.28 29.71 -11.45
CA ASP A 49 -4.11 28.97 -11.89
C ASP A 49 -2.85 29.46 -11.15
N ARG A 50 -1.99 28.54 -10.75
CA ARG A 50 -0.76 28.83 -10.00
C ARG A 50 0.34 27.83 -10.39
N TYR A 51 1.58 28.21 -10.14
CA TYR A 51 2.70 27.27 -10.25
C TYR A 51 3.04 26.72 -8.86
N ASN A 52 3.20 25.41 -8.76
CA ASN A 52 3.70 24.78 -7.54
C ASN A 52 5.23 24.91 -7.43
N SER A 53 5.81 24.43 -6.33
CA SER A 53 7.25 24.46 -6.03
C SER A 53 8.12 23.77 -7.08
N LEU A 54 7.58 22.74 -7.73
CA LEU A 54 8.24 22.03 -8.83
C LEU A 54 8.07 22.72 -10.18
N ASN A 55 7.58 23.97 -10.20
CA ASN A 55 7.34 24.74 -11.42
C ASN A 55 6.31 24.10 -12.38
N GLN A 56 5.37 23.33 -11.82
CA GLN A 56 4.27 22.74 -12.57
C GLN A 56 3.03 23.64 -12.45
N LEU A 57 2.35 23.85 -13.58
CA LEU A 57 1.11 24.62 -13.60
C LEU A 57 -0.01 23.83 -12.94
N THR A 58 -0.68 24.44 -11.97
CA THR A 58 -1.86 23.89 -11.31
C THR A 58 -3.06 24.77 -11.57
N VAL A 59 -4.25 24.18 -11.60
CA VAL A 59 -5.53 24.89 -11.71
C VAL A 59 -6.51 24.36 -10.67
N GLU A 60 -7.23 25.28 -10.05
CA GLU A 60 -8.31 24.95 -9.14
C GLU A 60 -9.56 24.56 -9.94
N VAL A 61 -10.22 23.48 -9.54
CA VAL A 61 -11.46 22.97 -10.13
C VAL A 61 -12.50 22.86 -9.03
N THR A 62 -13.62 23.53 -9.17
CA THR A 62 -14.70 23.54 -8.18
C THR A 62 -15.97 22.91 -8.75
N ARG A 63 -16.58 21.99 -8.01
CA ARG A 63 -17.88 21.42 -8.34
C ARG A 63 -18.98 22.45 -8.04
N THR A 64 -19.92 22.60 -8.95
CA THR A 64 -21.00 23.60 -8.83
C THR A 64 -22.19 23.09 -8.03
N GLU A 65 -22.41 21.77 -7.95
CA GLU A 65 -23.50 21.18 -7.19
C GLU A 65 -23.12 21.02 -5.72
N THR A 66 -24.07 21.35 -4.84
CA THR A 66 -23.93 21.40 -3.38
C THR A 66 -24.32 20.10 -2.67
N GLU A 67 -24.76 19.07 -3.39
CA GLU A 67 -25.06 17.79 -2.75
C GLU A 67 -23.75 17.08 -2.33
N GLU A 68 -23.66 16.70 -1.06
CA GLU A 68 -22.56 15.91 -0.49
C GLU A 68 -22.62 14.46 -1.00
N THR A 69 -22.33 14.24 -2.29
CA THR A 69 -22.10 12.90 -2.80
C THR A 69 -20.65 12.50 -2.52
N GLU A 70 -20.46 11.35 -1.89
CA GLU A 70 -19.14 10.74 -1.73
C GLU A 70 -18.48 10.63 -3.10
N HIS A 71 -17.18 10.92 -3.17
CA HIS A 71 -16.42 10.83 -4.41
C HIS A 71 -15.16 9.99 -4.25
N SER A 72 -14.70 9.41 -5.36
CA SER A 72 -13.51 8.58 -5.45
C SER A 72 -12.27 9.35 -5.94
N PHE A 73 -12.37 10.68 -6.02
CA PHE A 73 -11.22 11.50 -6.35
C PHE A 73 -10.26 11.53 -5.19
N GLU A 74 -9.05 11.11 -5.46
CA GLU A 74 -7.96 11.06 -4.50
C GLU A 74 -6.73 11.74 -5.12
N TYR A 75 -5.91 12.26 -4.25
CA TYR A 75 -4.65 12.84 -4.64
C TYR A 75 -3.80 11.88 -5.48
N GLY A 76 -3.12 12.44 -6.51
CA GLY A 76 -2.23 11.73 -7.42
C GLY A 76 -2.94 10.82 -8.41
N ARG A 77 -4.27 10.74 -8.38
CA ARG A 77 -5.01 10.07 -9.44
C ARG A 77 -5.05 10.93 -10.70
N PRO A 78 -4.87 10.33 -11.87
CA PRO A 78 -5.05 11.04 -13.12
C PRO A 78 -6.53 11.31 -13.38
N VAL A 79 -6.80 12.47 -13.95
CA VAL A 79 -8.12 12.90 -14.40
C VAL A 79 -8.07 13.34 -15.85
N CYS A 80 -9.17 13.19 -16.56
CA CYS A 80 -9.36 13.80 -17.86
C CYS A 80 -10.51 14.81 -17.80
N PHE A 81 -10.34 15.89 -18.55
CA PHE A 81 -11.39 16.87 -18.74
C PHE A 81 -12.24 16.47 -19.96
N PHE A 82 -13.50 16.84 -19.91
CA PHE A 82 -14.41 16.71 -21.04
C PHE A 82 -15.34 17.92 -21.08
N ARG A 83 -15.92 18.14 -22.23
CA ARG A 83 -16.90 19.19 -22.46
C ARG A 83 -18.14 18.62 -23.11
N ILE A 84 -19.31 19.14 -22.74
CA ILE A 84 -20.56 18.85 -23.43
C ILE A 84 -20.76 19.96 -24.46
N SER A 85 -20.84 19.57 -25.73
CA SER A 85 -21.15 20.48 -26.82
C SER A 85 -22.67 20.73 -26.92
N ALA A 86 -23.09 21.75 -27.68
CA ALA A 86 -24.50 22.13 -27.84
C ALA A 86 -25.38 20.99 -28.38
N ASP A 87 -24.81 20.05 -29.10
CA ASP A 87 -25.42 18.80 -29.61
C ASP A 87 -25.44 17.66 -28.58
N ARG A 88 -25.14 17.96 -27.30
CA ARG A 88 -25.07 17.01 -26.17
C ARG A 88 -24.03 15.89 -26.32
N GLN A 89 -23.06 16.05 -27.22
CA GLN A 89 -21.96 15.10 -27.34
C GLN A 89 -20.86 15.40 -26.33
N ILE A 90 -20.30 14.34 -25.72
CA ILE A 90 -19.18 14.43 -24.80
C ILE A 90 -17.89 14.44 -25.62
N ARG A 91 -17.13 15.53 -25.53
CA ARG A 91 -15.81 15.65 -26.16
C ARG A 91 -14.73 15.68 -25.08
N TYR A 92 -13.84 14.70 -25.11
CA TYR A 92 -12.70 14.62 -24.19
C TYR A 92 -11.54 15.45 -24.73
N PHE A 93 -10.83 16.10 -23.81
CA PHE A 93 -9.57 16.73 -24.13
C PHE A 93 -8.48 15.68 -24.32
N ASN A 94 -7.52 15.95 -25.18
CA ASN A 94 -6.45 15.00 -25.54
C ASN A 94 -5.25 15.09 -24.57
N PHE A 95 -5.51 15.37 -23.30
CA PHE A 95 -4.51 15.36 -22.23
C PHE A 95 -5.12 14.85 -20.94
N SER A 96 -4.27 14.40 -20.03
CA SER A 96 -4.62 14.09 -18.65
C SER A 96 -3.96 15.05 -17.69
N ALA A 97 -4.60 15.30 -16.58
CA ALA A 97 -4.07 16.06 -15.45
C ALA A 97 -3.98 15.14 -14.22
N VAL A 98 -3.25 15.54 -13.20
CA VAL A 98 -3.08 14.76 -11.98
C VAL A 98 -3.61 15.56 -10.80
N ILE A 99 -4.43 14.96 -9.96
CA ILE A 99 -4.97 15.60 -8.76
C ILE A 99 -3.81 15.88 -7.79
N SER A 100 -3.60 17.16 -7.47
CA SER A 100 -2.62 17.62 -6.48
C SER A 100 -3.21 17.86 -5.10
N TYR A 101 -4.51 18.07 -5.04
CA TYR A 101 -5.24 18.30 -3.79
C TYR A 101 -6.73 18.11 -4.04
N VAL A 102 -7.46 17.55 -3.09
CA VAL A 102 -8.91 17.47 -3.14
C VAL A 102 -9.47 17.56 -1.72
N GLN A 103 -10.44 18.43 -1.55
CA GLN A 103 -11.19 18.57 -0.31
C GLN A 103 -12.62 19.03 -0.64
N ASP A 104 -13.60 18.32 -0.12
CA ASP A 104 -15.03 18.61 -0.32
C ASP A 104 -15.38 18.81 -1.81
N ASN A 105 -15.71 20.04 -2.18
CA ASN A 105 -16.14 20.42 -3.53
C ASN A 105 -15.03 21.05 -4.37
N LYS A 106 -13.78 21.06 -3.88
CA LYS A 106 -12.63 21.67 -4.55
C LYS A 106 -11.53 20.65 -4.79
N MET A 107 -10.93 20.70 -5.98
CA MET A 107 -9.69 20.02 -6.26
C MET A 107 -8.70 20.95 -6.94
N VAL A 108 -7.42 20.68 -6.78
CA VAL A 108 -6.34 21.31 -7.53
C VAL A 108 -5.70 20.23 -8.39
N VAL A 109 -5.58 20.48 -9.68
CA VAL A 109 -4.96 19.53 -10.60
C VAL A 109 -3.70 20.11 -11.23
N VAL A 110 -2.69 19.28 -11.42
CA VAL A 110 -1.46 19.61 -12.16
C VAL A 110 -1.72 19.37 -13.63
N LEU A 111 -1.56 20.39 -14.44
CA LEU A 111 -1.68 20.31 -15.90
C LEU A 111 -0.35 19.88 -16.54
N PRO A 112 -0.37 19.22 -17.71
CA PRO A 112 0.85 18.79 -18.40
C PRO A 112 1.71 19.96 -18.90
N GLY A 113 1.11 21.16 -19.00
CA GLY A 113 1.82 22.38 -19.39
C GLY A 113 0.88 23.57 -19.61
N PRO A 114 1.41 24.77 -19.75
CA PRO A 114 0.60 25.99 -19.89
C PRO A 114 -0.18 26.06 -21.22
N GLN A 115 0.19 25.26 -22.21
CA GLN A 115 -0.47 25.23 -23.53
C GLN A 115 -1.91 24.71 -23.47
N VAL A 116 -2.26 23.89 -22.47
CA VAL A 116 -3.61 23.30 -22.37
C VAL A 116 -4.61 24.19 -21.63
N LEU A 117 -4.12 25.19 -20.88
CA LEU A 117 -5.01 26.07 -20.11
C LEU A 117 -5.98 26.88 -21.00
N PRO A 118 -5.55 27.48 -22.15
CA PRO A 118 -6.46 28.17 -23.05
C PRO A 118 -7.57 27.26 -23.61
N GLU A 119 -7.29 25.95 -23.79
CA GLU A 119 -8.28 25.00 -24.28
C GLU A 119 -9.37 24.76 -23.24
N LEU A 120 -9.03 24.78 -21.94
CA LEU A 120 -9.97 24.60 -20.84
C LEU A 120 -10.87 25.82 -20.59
N VAL A 121 -10.45 27.03 -21.00
CA VAL A 121 -11.17 28.29 -20.72
C VAL A 121 -12.23 28.63 -21.79
N VAL A 122 -12.29 27.90 -22.90
CA VAL A 122 -13.26 28.13 -23.99
C VAL A 122 -14.70 27.88 -23.49
N THR A 123 -15.71 28.51 -24.10
CA THR A 123 -17.13 28.43 -23.73
C THR A 123 -17.73 27.01 -23.81
N GLY A 124 -18.55 26.62 -22.82
CA GLY A 124 -19.27 25.35 -22.72
C GLY A 124 -19.18 24.74 -21.30
N GLU A 125 -20.06 23.81 -21.00
CA GLU A 125 -20.07 23.14 -19.69
C GLU A 125 -18.90 22.15 -19.60
N LEU A 126 -18.00 22.41 -18.65
CA LEU A 126 -16.81 21.61 -18.40
C LEU A 126 -17.10 20.55 -17.35
N GLY A 127 -16.56 19.35 -17.55
CA GLY A 127 -16.56 18.27 -16.58
C GLY A 127 -15.16 17.68 -16.39
N VAL A 128 -14.95 17.02 -15.27
CA VAL A 128 -13.75 16.28 -14.95
C VAL A 128 -14.11 14.89 -14.46
N GLN A 129 -13.39 13.88 -14.92
CA GLN A 129 -13.58 12.50 -14.45
C GLN A 129 -12.25 11.81 -14.21
N LEU A 130 -12.27 10.79 -13.37
CA LEU A 130 -11.09 9.94 -13.18
C LEU A 130 -10.65 9.37 -14.52
N TYR A 131 -9.34 9.28 -14.71
CA TYR A 131 -8.72 8.69 -15.89
C TYR A 131 -7.99 7.40 -15.50
N PHE A 132 -7.89 6.45 -16.42
CA PHE A 132 -7.15 5.23 -16.18
C PHE A 132 -5.65 5.52 -16.10
N ASP A 133 -5.06 5.23 -14.94
CA ASP A 133 -3.61 5.41 -14.75
C ASP A 133 -2.86 4.18 -15.27
N ASP A 134 -2.35 4.28 -16.46
CA ASP A 134 -1.51 3.25 -17.08
C ASP A 134 0.00 3.44 -16.79
N THR A 135 0.37 4.51 -16.09
CA THR A 135 1.78 4.86 -15.82
C THR A 135 2.50 3.78 -15.05
N SER A 136 1.86 3.25 -14.00
CA SER A 136 2.42 2.16 -13.20
C SER A 136 2.65 0.90 -14.03
N TYR A 137 1.70 0.56 -14.91
CA TYR A 137 1.82 -0.59 -15.82
C TYR A 137 2.94 -0.40 -16.84
N LYS A 138 3.02 0.77 -17.47
CA LYS A 138 4.10 1.12 -18.42
C LYS A 138 5.47 1.00 -17.76
N THR A 139 5.59 1.48 -16.53
CA THR A 139 6.82 1.41 -15.75
C THR A 139 7.20 -0.04 -15.41
N MET A 140 6.23 -0.88 -15.01
CA MET A 140 6.45 -2.30 -14.75
C MET A 140 6.86 -3.06 -16.02
N PHE A 141 6.23 -2.80 -17.17
CA PHE A 141 6.62 -3.41 -18.45
C PHE A 141 8.04 -2.99 -18.87
N ALA A 142 8.38 -1.71 -18.70
CA ALA A 142 9.73 -1.22 -19.00
C ALA A 142 10.78 -1.91 -18.12
N ALA A 143 10.53 -2.05 -16.82
CA ALA A 143 11.42 -2.74 -15.90
C ALA A 143 11.57 -4.23 -16.24
N LEU A 144 10.49 -4.95 -16.54
CA LEU A 144 10.56 -6.35 -16.96
C LEU A 144 11.40 -6.53 -18.24
N ARG A 145 11.27 -5.60 -19.21
CA ARG A 145 12.06 -5.60 -20.44
C ARG A 145 13.54 -5.35 -20.15
N GLU A 146 13.85 -4.29 -19.39
CA GLU A 146 15.21 -3.96 -19.00
C GLU A 146 15.92 -5.14 -18.31
N VAL A 147 15.23 -5.77 -17.34
CA VAL A 147 15.75 -6.92 -16.61
C VAL A 147 15.93 -8.14 -17.52
N ALA A 148 15.00 -8.39 -18.46
CA ALA A 148 15.10 -9.49 -19.41
C ALA A 148 16.27 -9.31 -20.37
N GLU A 149 16.53 -8.08 -20.83
CA GLU A 149 17.59 -7.74 -21.78
C GLU A 149 18.95 -7.57 -21.12
N ALA A 150 19.02 -7.42 -19.80
CA ALA A 150 20.26 -7.21 -19.06
C ALA A 150 21.26 -8.34 -19.29
N LYS A 151 22.52 -7.98 -19.65
CA LYS A 151 23.62 -8.92 -19.89
C LYS A 151 24.90 -8.41 -19.24
N GLY A 152 25.60 -9.28 -18.52
CA GLY A 152 26.92 -9.00 -17.96
C GLY A 152 26.99 -7.92 -16.89
N ASN A 153 25.88 -7.34 -16.47
CA ASN A 153 25.78 -6.31 -15.46
C ASN A 153 25.19 -6.83 -14.14
N ARG A 154 25.14 -5.96 -13.12
CA ARG A 154 24.63 -6.33 -11.80
C ARG A 154 23.14 -6.73 -11.82
N THR A 155 22.33 -6.09 -12.63
CA THR A 155 20.90 -6.43 -12.81
C THR A 155 20.74 -7.86 -13.35
N ALA A 156 21.55 -8.26 -14.35
CA ALA A 156 21.57 -9.62 -14.86
C ALA A 156 21.96 -10.63 -13.77
N ARG A 157 22.97 -10.31 -12.93
CA ARG A 157 23.38 -11.16 -11.81
C ARG A 157 22.24 -11.33 -10.79
N LEU A 158 21.61 -10.23 -10.38
CA LEU A 158 20.48 -10.28 -9.45
C LEU A 158 19.30 -11.09 -10.02
N ARG A 159 19.01 -10.93 -11.31
CA ARG A 159 17.99 -11.75 -12.00
C ARG A 159 18.28 -13.24 -11.87
N GLU A 160 19.50 -13.68 -12.20
CA GLU A 160 19.85 -15.10 -12.15
C GLU A 160 19.78 -15.66 -10.72
N VAL A 161 20.19 -14.88 -9.72
CA VAL A 161 20.11 -15.30 -8.31
C VAL A 161 18.66 -15.35 -7.82
N LEU A 162 17.89 -14.28 -8.02
CA LEU A 162 16.51 -14.16 -7.51
C LEU A 162 15.54 -15.15 -8.18
N LEU A 163 15.78 -15.49 -9.45
CA LEU A 163 15.00 -16.51 -10.16
C LEU A 163 15.55 -17.94 -9.96
N GLY A 164 16.48 -18.14 -9.02
CA GLY A 164 16.96 -19.48 -8.64
C GLY A 164 17.99 -20.11 -9.56
N LYS A 165 18.48 -19.40 -10.59
CA LYS A 165 19.39 -19.95 -11.61
C LYS A 165 20.87 -19.88 -11.25
N ALA A 166 21.24 -19.04 -10.28
CA ALA A 166 22.59 -18.91 -9.78
C ALA A 166 22.62 -18.93 -8.25
N PRO A 167 23.70 -19.42 -7.60
CA PRO A 167 23.80 -19.41 -6.14
C PRO A 167 23.91 -17.98 -5.61
N ALA A 168 23.33 -17.72 -4.44
CA ALA A 168 23.53 -16.49 -3.69
C ALA A 168 24.88 -16.54 -2.96
N LEU A 169 25.67 -15.46 -3.08
CA LEU A 169 26.98 -15.38 -2.44
C LEU A 169 26.88 -14.65 -1.10
N ARG A 170 27.81 -14.98 -0.19
CA ARG A 170 27.95 -14.33 1.12
C ARG A 170 29.31 -13.66 1.24
N ARG A 171 29.36 -12.61 2.06
CA ARG A 171 30.61 -11.99 2.53
C ARG A 171 31.01 -12.68 3.82
N GLU A 172 32.26 -12.87 4.04
CA GLU A 172 32.78 -13.26 5.35
C GLU A 172 32.85 -12.01 6.24
N THR A 173 31.91 -11.89 7.15
CA THR A 173 31.89 -10.85 8.17
C THR A 173 31.76 -11.50 9.53
N GLY A 174 32.52 -11.05 10.51
CA GLY A 174 32.34 -11.49 11.89
C GLY A 174 30.92 -11.15 12.38
N PRO A 175 30.29 -12.01 13.23
CA PRO A 175 28.96 -11.75 13.74
C PRO A 175 28.96 -10.51 14.66
N VAL A 176 27.97 -9.65 14.46
CA VAL A 176 27.71 -8.49 15.32
C VAL A 176 26.68 -8.87 16.37
N ARG A 177 26.90 -8.45 17.60
CA ARG A 177 26.01 -8.69 18.74
C ARG A 177 25.09 -7.49 18.99
N PHE A 178 23.83 -7.77 19.23
CA PHE A 178 22.77 -6.79 19.48
C PHE A 178 22.02 -7.15 20.77
N PRO A 179 22.45 -6.64 21.95
CA PRO A 179 21.83 -7.00 23.23
C PRO A 179 20.33 -6.71 23.36
N TRP A 180 19.80 -5.81 22.51
CA TRP A 180 18.39 -5.41 22.47
C TRP A 180 17.55 -6.20 21.47
N LEU A 181 18.15 -7.05 20.67
CA LEU A 181 17.46 -7.95 19.74
C LEU A 181 17.40 -9.37 20.30
N ASN A 182 16.33 -10.09 20.01
CA ASN A 182 16.29 -11.52 20.31
C ASN A 182 17.19 -12.31 19.32
N VAL A 183 17.45 -13.57 19.65
CA VAL A 183 18.38 -14.43 18.89
C VAL A 183 17.99 -14.54 17.41
N SER A 184 16.71 -14.65 17.09
CA SER A 184 16.25 -14.77 15.69
C SER A 184 16.38 -13.45 14.92
N GLN A 185 16.14 -12.32 15.58
CA GLN A 185 16.35 -10.98 15.01
C GLN A 185 17.83 -10.69 14.80
N GLU A 186 18.68 -10.97 15.79
CA GLU A 186 20.15 -10.83 15.68
C GLU A 186 20.68 -11.65 14.50
N LYS A 187 20.24 -12.91 14.38
CA LYS A 187 20.61 -13.77 13.24
C LYS A 187 20.18 -13.18 11.91
N ALA A 188 18.98 -12.63 11.83
CA ALA A 188 18.47 -12.01 10.60
C ALA A 188 19.27 -10.77 10.19
N VAL A 189 19.62 -9.88 11.14
CA VAL A 189 20.48 -8.71 10.87
C VAL A 189 21.85 -9.17 10.37
N ASN A 190 22.50 -10.12 11.05
CA ASN A 190 23.79 -10.65 10.61
C ASN A 190 23.72 -11.28 9.21
N GLN A 191 22.64 -11.99 8.87
CA GLN A 191 22.44 -12.53 7.53
C GLN A 191 22.34 -11.44 6.46
N VAL A 192 21.63 -10.34 6.76
CA VAL A 192 21.56 -9.16 5.89
C VAL A 192 22.94 -8.57 5.65
N LEU A 193 23.77 -8.44 6.70
CA LEU A 193 25.12 -7.88 6.59
C LEU A 193 26.06 -8.76 5.74
N CYS A 194 25.92 -10.08 5.83
CA CYS A 194 26.70 -11.04 5.06
C CYS A 194 26.26 -11.20 3.60
N ALA A 195 25.03 -10.81 3.23
CA ALA A 195 24.50 -11.02 1.89
C ALA A 195 25.22 -10.17 0.83
N LYS A 196 25.63 -10.79 -0.30
CA LYS A 196 26.16 -10.09 -1.48
C LYS A 196 25.07 -9.72 -2.48
N GLU A 197 24.07 -10.56 -2.66
CA GLU A 197 22.98 -10.37 -3.61
C GLU A 197 21.61 -10.25 -2.93
N VAL A 198 21.27 -11.22 -2.08
CA VAL A 198 19.94 -11.31 -1.48
C VAL A 198 19.97 -11.84 -0.05
N ALA A 199 19.14 -11.25 0.80
CA ALA A 199 18.73 -11.81 2.08
C ALA A 199 17.21 -11.63 2.24
N VAL A 200 16.60 -12.55 2.96
CA VAL A 200 15.16 -12.51 3.28
C VAL A 200 14.97 -12.48 4.80
N VAL A 201 14.28 -11.45 5.27
CA VAL A 201 13.77 -11.36 6.64
C VAL A 201 12.32 -11.82 6.62
N HIS A 202 12.09 -13.10 6.91
CA HIS A 202 10.74 -13.66 7.01
C HIS A 202 10.20 -13.36 8.39
N GLY A 203 9.24 -12.44 8.46
CA GLY A 203 8.69 -11.94 9.71
C GLY A 203 7.20 -12.25 9.86
N PRO A 204 6.84 -13.39 10.51
CA PRO A 204 5.48 -13.68 10.91
C PRO A 204 4.84 -12.58 11.76
N PRO A 205 3.51 -12.58 11.94
CA PRO A 205 2.81 -11.55 12.69
C PRO A 205 3.36 -11.36 14.10
N GLY A 206 3.63 -10.11 14.48
CA GLY A 206 4.07 -9.76 15.83
C GLY A 206 5.53 -10.05 16.16
N THR A 207 6.36 -10.53 15.21
CA THR A 207 7.77 -10.90 15.46
C THR A 207 8.77 -9.73 15.41
N GLY A 208 8.32 -8.50 15.25
CA GLY A 208 9.20 -7.34 15.21
C GLY A 208 9.95 -7.19 13.88
N LYS A 209 9.36 -7.60 12.75
CA LYS A 209 9.93 -7.47 11.40
C LYS A 209 10.46 -6.06 11.14
N THR A 210 9.66 -5.02 11.40
CA THR A 210 10.07 -3.63 11.15
C THR A 210 11.24 -3.21 12.04
N THR A 211 11.25 -3.58 13.30
CA THR A 211 12.37 -3.31 14.22
C THR A 211 13.64 -3.96 13.72
N THR A 212 13.57 -5.24 13.31
CA THR A 212 14.71 -5.97 12.75
C THR A 212 15.22 -5.32 11.47
N LEU A 213 14.30 -4.87 10.59
CA LEU A 213 14.67 -4.23 9.34
C LEU A 213 15.31 -2.85 9.56
N VAL A 214 14.81 -2.06 10.51
CA VAL A 214 15.41 -0.76 10.89
C VAL A 214 16.83 -0.95 11.42
N GLU A 215 17.07 -1.94 12.28
CA GLU A 215 18.43 -2.24 12.76
C GLU A 215 19.34 -2.75 11.61
N ALA A 216 18.81 -3.58 10.71
CA ALA A 216 19.57 -4.02 9.55
C ALA A 216 19.95 -2.85 8.62
N VAL A 217 19.06 -1.87 8.42
CA VAL A 217 19.36 -0.62 7.69
C VAL A 217 20.42 0.18 8.43
N TYR A 218 20.23 0.40 9.74
CA TYR A 218 21.15 1.17 10.57
C TYR A 218 22.57 0.58 10.51
N GLU A 219 22.71 -0.71 10.71
CA GLU A 219 24.00 -1.41 10.64
C GLU A 219 24.60 -1.44 9.22
N THR A 220 23.77 -1.50 8.19
CA THR A 220 24.23 -1.39 6.80
C THR A 220 24.85 -0.02 6.54
N LEU A 221 24.24 1.06 7.08
CA LEU A 221 24.75 2.42 6.93
C LEU A 221 26.09 2.69 7.62
N HIS A 222 26.55 1.84 8.54
CA HIS A 222 27.92 1.89 9.03
C HIS A 222 28.97 1.42 8.00
N ARG A 223 28.52 0.71 6.95
CA ARG A 223 29.35 0.14 5.89
C ARG A 223 29.11 0.74 4.51
N GLU A 224 27.97 1.42 4.35
CA GLU A 224 27.50 1.98 3.08
C GLU A 224 27.04 3.43 3.30
N ASN A 225 27.31 4.30 2.32
CA ASN A 225 26.93 5.72 2.46
C ASN A 225 25.43 5.94 2.43
N GLN A 226 24.73 5.24 1.52
CA GLN A 226 23.33 5.48 1.26
C GLN A 226 22.64 4.18 0.82
N VAL A 227 21.43 3.98 1.29
CA VAL A 227 20.59 2.83 0.89
C VAL A 227 19.22 3.31 0.42
N MET A 228 18.55 2.46 -0.36
CA MET A 228 17.14 2.66 -0.73
C MET A 228 16.25 1.77 0.13
N VAL A 229 15.12 2.33 0.60
CA VAL A 229 14.07 1.59 1.30
C VAL A 229 12.77 1.77 0.53
N SER A 230 12.11 0.67 0.19
CA SER A 230 10.89 0.69 -0.62
C SER A 230 9.83 -0.25 -0.08
N ALA A 231 8.58 0.04 -0.41
CA ALA A 231 7.44 -0.86 -0.18
C ALA A 231 6.38 -0.64 -1.27
N GLN A 232 5.38 -1.53 -1.32
CA GLN A 232 4.30 -1.42 -2.30
C GLN A 232 3.42 -0.19 -2.06
N SER A 233 3.07 0.10 -0.80
CA SER A 233 2.17 1.20 -0.44
C SER A 233 2.90 2.39 0.19
N ASN A 234 2.32 3.60 0.06
CA ASN A 234 2.82 4.78 0.74
C ASN A 234 2.80 4.61 2.26
N THR A 235 1.73 4.03 2.81
CA THR A 235 1.61 3.78 4.25
C THR A 235 2.74 2.91 4.79
N ALA A 236 3.14 1.86 4.08
CA ALA A 236 4.24 1.00 4.49
C ALA A 236 5.60 1.73 4.42
N VAL A 237 5.82 2.53 3.34
CA VAL A 237 7.04 3.34 3.22
C VAL A 237 7.12 4.37 4.34
N ASP A 238 6.02 5.06 4.64
CA ASP A 238 5.98 6.10 5.68
C ASP A 238 6.22 5.51 7.06
N TRP A 239 5.62 4.32 7.32
CA TRP A 239 5.81 3.62 8.58
C TRP A 239 7.28 3.25 8.86
N ILE A 240 7.95 2.64 7.87
CA ILE A 240 9.37 2.28 8.04
C ILE A 240 10.25 3.53 8.06
N ALA A 241 9.96 4.55 7.25
CA ALA A 241 10.68 5.80 7.21
C ALA A 241 10.59 6.55 8.55
N GLU A 242 9.40 6.58 9.19
CA GLU A 242 9.22 7.14 10.53
C GLU A 242 10.11 6.43 11.56
N LYS A 243 10.16 5.10 11.54
CA LYS A 243 11.02 4.32 12.44
C LYS A 243 12.51 4.57 12.22
N LEU A 244 12.92 4.80 10.98
CA LEU A 244 14.29 5.18 10.65
C LEU A 244 14.63 6.59 11.16
N VAL A 245 13.71 7.54 11.02
CA VAL A 245 13.85 8.90 11.58
C VAL A 245 13.91 8.84 13.11
N ASP A 246 13.03 8.08 13.76
CA ASP A 246 13.05 7.86 15.23
C ASP A 246 14.40 7.27 15.69
N ARG A 247 15.08 6.50 14.85
CA ARG A 247 16.43 5.94 15.09
C ARG A 247 17.55 6.95 14.82
N GLY A 248 17.21 8.18 14.40
CA GLY A 248 18.17 9.24 14.10
C GLY A 248 18.82 9.17 12.73
N ILE A 249 18.24 8.41 11.78
CA ILE A 249 18.78 8.26 10.44
C ILE A 249 18.21 9.37 9.53
N PRO A 250 19.04 10.13 8.81
CA PRO A 250 18.57 11.10 7.82
C PRO A 250 17.86 10.43 6.65
N VAL A 251 16.56 10.64 6.53
CA VAL A 251 15.70 10.07 5.47
C VAL A 251 15.27 11.16 4.50
N LEU A 252 15.32 10.86 3.19
CA LEU A 252 14.68 11.64 2.14
C LEU A 252 13.55 10.81 1.54
N ARG A 253 12.32 11.26 1.70
CA ARG A 253 11.11 10.60 1.22
C ARG A 253 10.78 11.07 -0.21
N ILE A 254 10.99 10.21 -1.20
CA ILE A 254 10.59 10.48 -2.58
C ILE A 254 9.16 10.04 -2.78
N GLY A 255 8.32 10.96 -3.10
CA GLY A 255 6.90 10.75 -3.31
C GLY A 255 6.16 12.02 -2.98
N ASN A 256 4.91 12.07 -3.42
CA ASN A 256 4.18 13.31 -3.31
C ASN A 256 3.74 13.58 -1.86
N PRO A 257 3.95 14.82 -1.36
CA PRO A 257 3.67 15.22 0.03
C PRO A 257 2.27 14.90 0.53
N THR A 258 1.25 14.94 -0.32
CA THR A 258 -0.13 14.73 0.14
C THR A 258 -0.53 13.25 0.28
N ARG A 259 0.32 12.32 -0.18
CA ARG A 259 0.19 10.88 0.06
C ARG A 259 1.03 10.39 1.24
N VAL A 260 1.75 11.29 1.86
CA VAL A 260 2.67 11.04 2.95
C VAL A 260 1.98 11.44 4.25
N ASN A 261 2.18 10.68 5.32
CA ASN A 261 1.60 11.03 6.60
C ASN A 261 2.21 12.33 7.16
N ASP A 262 1.49 12.99 8.08
CA ASP A 262 1.88 14.31 8.60
C ASP A 262 3.27 14.33 9.22
N LYS A 263 3.70 13.26 9.89
CA LYS A 263 5.02 13.17 10.51
C LYS A 263 6.16 13.13 9.48
N MET A 264 5.91 12.47 8.34
CA MET A 264 6.91 12.33 7.27
C MET A 264 6.88 13.48 6.26
N LEU A 265 5.90 14.38 6.35
CA LEU A 265 5.71 15.48 5.39
C LEU A 265 6.96 16.37 5.26
N ALA A 266 7.59 16.72 6.39
CA ALA A 266 8.80 17.55 6.43
C ALA A 266 10.03 16.87 5.81
N PHE A 267 10.01 15.54 5.68
CA PHE A 267 11.10 14.74 5.12
C PHE A 267 10.94 14.47 3.62
N THR A 268 9.85 14.95 3.01
CA THR A 268 9.62 14.78 1.58
C THR A 268 10.59 15.64 0.77
N TYR A 269 11.00 15.10 -0.40
CA TYR A 269 11.88 15.80 -1.32
C TYR A 269 11.35 17.20 -1.67
N GLU A 270 10.04 17.32 -1.96
CA GLU A 270 9.43 18.61 -2.33
C GLU A 270 9.51 19.64 -1.20
N ARG A 271 9.19 19.25 0.04
CA ARG A 271 9.26 20.16 1.19
C ARG A 271 10.68 20.56 1.55
N ARG A 272 11.62 19.62 1.46
CA ARG A 272 13.03 19.95 1.68
C ARG A 272 13.62 20.79 0.57
N PHE A 273 13.19 20.57 -0.67
CA PHE A 273 13.57 21.39 -1.81
C PHE A 273 13.08 22.85 -1.63
N GLU A 274 11.83 23.05 -1.20
CA GLU A 274 11.25 24.35 -0.87
C GLU A 274 11.94 25.05 0.30
N ALA A 275 12.38 24.30 1.30
CA ALA A 275 13.03 24.83 2.51
C ALA A 275 14.52 25.15 2.30
N HIS A 276 15.09 24.82 1.15
CA HIS A 276 16.50 25.05 0.86
C HIS A 276 16.81 26.55 0.71
N SER A 277 17.99 26.98 1.20
CA SER A 277 18.41 28.38 1.16
C SER A 277 18.45 29.02 -0.24
N ASP A 278 18.75 28.24 -1.26
CA ASP A 278 18.79 28.70 -2.66
C ASP A 278 17.42 28.72 -3.35
N TYR A 279 16.39 28.14 -2.74
CA TYR A 279 15.07 28.05 -3.36
C TYR A 279 14.42 29.42 -3.64
N PRO A 280 14.49 30.44 -2.75
CA PRO A 280 13.93 31.76 -3.05
C PRO A 280 14.53 32.40 -4.32
N GLU A 281 15.85 32.29 -4.53
CA GLU A 281 16.52 32.76 -5.75
C GLU A 281 16.02 31.99 -6.97
N LEU A 282 16.00 30.68 -6.89
CA LEU A 282 15.49 29.80 -7.96
C LEU A 282 14.04 30.14 -8.33
N TRP A 283 13.18 30.38 -7.34
CA TRP A 283 11.78 30.74 -7.55
C TRP A 283 11.65 32.07 -8.30
N GLN A 284 12.43 33.10 -7.93
CA GLN A 284 12.44 34.40 -8.60
C GLN A 284 12.90 34.26 -10.05
N ILE A 285 13.97 33.49 -10.29
CA ILE A 285 14.47 33.25 -11.67
C ILE A 285 13.41 32.54 -12.50
N ARG A 286 12.78 31.51 -11.97
CA ARG A 286 11.68 30.79 -12.65
C ARG A 286 10.50 31.71 -12.98
N LYS A 287 10.13 32.61 -12.07
CA LYS A 287 9.11 33.63 -12.29
C LYS A 287 9.50 34.57 -13.44
N THR A 288 10.73 35.11 -13.42
CA THR A 288 11.26 35.97 -14.48
C THR A 288 11.30 35.25 -15.84
N ILE A 289 11.70 33.98 -15.87
CA ILE A 289 11.69 33.16 -17.10
C ILE A 289 10.28 33.08 -17.69
N ARG A 290 9.24 32.84 -16.84
CA ARG A 290 7.84 32.78 -17.29
C ARG A 290 7.36 34.10 -17.87
N GLU A 291 7.63 35.23 -17.20
CA GLU A 291 7.27 36.56 -17.63
C GLU A 291 7.95 36.92 -18.96
N MET A 292 9.25 36.66 -19.07
CA MET A 292 10.02 36.93 -20.29
C MET A 292 9.59 36.03 -21.47
N THR A 293 9.24 34.76 -21.18
CA THR A 293 8.71 33.85 -22.22
C THR A 293 7.37 34.36 -22.77
N GLY A 294 6.53 34.93 -21.89
CA GLY A 294 5.29 35.60 -22.30
C GLY A 294 5.53 36.83 -23.18
N ARG A 295 6.55 37.66 -22.87
CA ARG A 295 6.96 38.81 -23.65
C ARG A 295 7.56 38.42 -24.99
N LEU A 296 8.37 37.37 -25.04
CA LEU A 296 9.02 36.89 -26.28
C LEU A 296 8.01 36.56 -27.38
N ARG A 297 6.82 36.06 -27.01
CA ARG A 297 5.73 35.76 -27.96
C ARG A 297 5.13 37.01 -28.63
N LYS A 298 5.31 38.19 -28.01
CA LYS A 298 4.72 39.47 -28.46
C LYS A 298 5.75 40.43 -29.03
N SER A 299 7.05 40.12 -28.99
CA SER A 299 8.15 41.05 -29.37
C SER A 299 8.56 40.96 -30.82
N GLY A 300 9.10 42.10 -31.36
CA GLY A 300 9.70 42.21 -32.69
C GLY A 300 11.05 41.48 -32.81
N ARG A 301 11.62 41.48 -34.04
CA ARG A 301 12.79 40.65 -34.39
C ARG A 301 14.06 40.98 -33.59
N GLU A 302 14.39 42.26 -33.40
CA GLU A 302 15.59 42.71 -32.66
C GLU A 302 15.49 42.44 -31.15
N ASP A 303 14.33 42.69 -30.55
CA ASP A 303 14.09 42.43 -29.14
C ASP A 303 14.08 40.92 -28.85
N ARG A 304 13.68 40.09 -29.80
CA ARG A 304 13.66 38.63 -29.66
C ARG A 304 15.04 38.04 -29.39
N GLU A 305 16.07 38.48 -30.12
CA GLU A 305 17.42 37.94 -29.95
C GLU A 305 17.98 38.28 -28.55
N ARG A 306 17.78 39.55 -28.15
CA ARG A 306 18.20 40.02 -26.82
C ARG A 306 17.48 39.26 -25.69
N LEU A 307 16.16 39.08 -25.78
CA LEU A 307 15.36 38.35 -24.82
C LEU A 307 15.74 36.85 -24.80
N HIS A 308 16.03 36.26 -25.95
CA HIS A 308 16.47 34.86 -26.05
C HIS A 308 17.79 34.63 -25.33
N ASN A 309 18.77 35.52 -25.51
CA ASN A 309 20.07 35.47 -24.86
C ASN A 309 19.93 35.60 -23.32
N GLN A 310 19.07 36.52 -22.87
CA GLN A 310 18.78 36.68 -21.44
C GLN A 310 18.08 35.44 -20.86
N LEU A 311 17.07 34.88 -21.55
CA LEU A 311 16.38 33.65 -21.14
C LEU A 311 17.33 32.48 -21.05
N THR A 312 18.28 32.34 -21.99
CA THR A 312 19.29 31.28 -21.95
C THR A 312 20.17 31.39 -20.72
N LYS A 313 20.64 32.57 -20.35
CA LYS A 313 21.44 32.81 -19.13
C LYS A 313 20.63 32.46 -17.86
N LEU A 314 19.38 32.91 -17.79
CA LEU A 314 18.51 32.61 -16.64
C LEU A 314 18.20 31.11 -16.52
N ARG A 315 17.98 30.40 -17.63
CA ARG A 315 17.78 28.96 -17.64
C ARG A 315 19.01 28.21 -17.13
N VAL A 316 20.19 28.58 -17.60
CA VAL A 316 21.45 27.99 -17.11
C VAL A 316 21.61 28.22 -15.61
N ARG A 317 21.33 29.43 -15.12
CA ARG A 317 21.39 29.74 -13.68
C ARG A 317 20.37 28.91 -12.89
N ALA A 318 19.12 28.82 -13.36
CA ALA A 318 18.08 28.02 -12.72
C ALA A 318 18.47 26.55 -12.64
N THR A 319 18.95 25.97 -13.75
CA THR A 319 19.43 24.58 -13.78
C THR A 319 20.60 24.36 -12.81
N GLY A 320 21.53 25.31 -12.71
CA GLY A 320 22.65 25.22 -11.76
C GLY A 320 22.17 25.20 -10.30
N LEU A 321 21.20 26.03 -9.95
CA LEU A 321 20.59 26.03 -8.60
C LEU A 321 19.81 24.75 -8.34
N GLU A 322 19.03 24.25 -9.30
CA GLU A 322 18.31 22.98 -9.19
C GLU A 322 19.25 21.80 -8.91
N ILE A 323 20.34 21.71 -9.68
CA ILE A 323 21.36 20.65 -9.50
C ILE A 323 22.02 20.77 -8.13
N ARG A 324 22.31 21.99 -7.68
CA ARG A 324 22.92 22.22 -6.37
C ARG A 324 22.01 21.78 -5.24
N ILE A 325 20.75 22.25 -5.23
CA ILE A 325 19.76 21.84 -4.23
C ILE A 325 19.60 20.32 -4.23
N ASP A 326 19.42 19.72 -5.41
CA ASP A 326 19.27 18.26 -5.55
C ASP A 326 20.48 17.51 -4.97
N THR A 327 21.70 17.96 -5.31
CA THR A 327 22.95 17.34 -4.84
C THR A 327 23.08 17.43 -3.32
N GLU A 328 22.77 18.57 -2.72
CA GLU A 328 22.85 18.77 -1.26
C GLU A 328 21.82 17.89 -0.54
N LEU A 329 20.56 17.84 -0.99
CA LEU A 329 19.52 16.99 -0.40
C LEU A 329 19.88 15.50 -0.44
N PHE A 330 20.44 15.02 -1.58
CA PHE A 330 20.86 13.63 -1.70
C PHE A 330 22.14 13.33 -0.92
N THR A 331 23.03 14.29 -0.75
CA THR A 331 24.26 14.11 0.04
C THR A 331 23.97 14.03 1.54
N GLU A 332 22.99 14.81 2.03
CA GLU A 332 22.57 14.77 3.43
C GLU A 332 21.81 13.50 3.79
N ALA A 333 21.04 12.95 2.85
CA ALA A 333 20.22 11.78 3.10
C ALA A 333 21.08 10.49 3.15
N ARG A 334 20.84 9.67 4.18
CA ARG A 334 21.43 8.33 4.31
C ARG A 334 20.48 7.25 3.79
N VAL A 335 19.18 7.50 3.85
CA VAL A 335 18.13 6.63 3.32
C VAL A 335 17.25 7.39 2.34
N ILE A 336 17.07 6.80 1.17
CA ILE A 336 16.09 7.23 0.18
C ILE A 336 14.88 6.31 0.30
N ALA A 337 13.74 6.86 0.74
CA ALA A 337 12.51 6.11 0.95
C ALA A 337 11.49 6.41 -0.15
N CYS A 338 11.00 5.38 -0.86
CA CYS A 338 10.00 5.54 -1.93
C CYS A 338 9.14 4.29 -2.10
N THR A 339 8.00 4.41 -2.78
CA THR A 339 7.28 3.21 -3.22
C THR A 339 8.04 2.50 -4.34
N LEU A 340 7.75 1.21 -4.58
CA LEU A 340 8.40 0.44 -5.66
C LEU A 340 8.26 1.14 -7.03
N VAL A 341 7.05 1.62 -7.35
CA VAL A 341 6.81 2.40 -8.59
C VAL A 341 7.47 3.78 -8.49
N GLY A 342 7.51 4.38 -7.30
CA GLY A 342 8.17 5.65 -7.04
C GLY A 342 9.69 5.62 -7.29
N ALA A 343 10.31 4.44 -7.27
CA ALA A 343 11.71 4.25 -7.65
C ALA A 343 12.00 4.62 -9.12
N ALA A 344 10.98 4.68 -9.98
CA ALA A 344 11.10 5.17 -11.35
C ALA A 344 10.98 6.71 -11.46
N SER A 345 10.85 7.43 -10.35
CA SER A 345 10.78 8.89 -10.36
C SER A 345 11.98 9.51 -11.08
N ARG A 346 11.74 10.58 -11.83
CA ARG A 346 12.78 11.35 -12.54
C ARG A 346 13.90 11.82 -11.60
N VAL A 347 13.57 12.12 -10.34
CA VAL A 347 14.54 12.56 -9.32
C VAL A 347 15.57 11.46 -9.02
N LEU A 348 15.18 10.18 -9.21
CA LEU A 348 16.03 9.00 -9.03
C LEU A 348 16.66 8.48 -10.33
N GLU A 349 16.39 9.14 -11.47
CA GLU A 349 17.03 8.81 -12.74
C GLU A 349 18.56 8.88 -12.58
N CYS A 350 19.27 7.90 -13.07
CA CYS A 350 20.73 7.78 -12.92
C CYS A 350 21.27 7.55 -11.49
N LYS A 351 20.44 7.47 -10.46
CA LYS A 351 20.87 7.10 -9.09
C LYS A 351 20.92 5.57 -8.95
N ARG A 352 21.97 5.06 -8.32
CA ARG A 352 22.14 3.66 -7.94
C ARG A 352 22.49 3.55 -6.48
N PHE A 353 22.07 2.45 -5.86
CA PHE A 353 22.22 2.21 -4.43
C PHE A 353 22.94 0.89 -4.21
N SER A 354 23.84 0.86 -3.23
CA SER A 354 24.52 -0.39 -2.85
C SER A 354 23.56 -1.43 -2.28
N SER A 355 22.52 -0.97 -1.56
CA SER A 355 21.52 -1.85 -0.97
C SER A 355 20.11 -1.30 -1.13
N LEU A 356 19.18 -2.19 -1.45
CA LEU A 356 17.75 -1.96 -1.49
C LEU A 356 17.07 -2.84 -0.43
N PHE A 357 16.25 -2.23 0.42
CA PHE A 357 15.38 -2.91 1.36
C PHE A 357 13.94 -2.78 0.89
N ILE A 358 13.25 -3.90 0.69
CA ILE A 358 11.83 -3.93 0.31
C ILE A 358 11.04 -4.48 1.50
N ASP A 359 10.27 -3.61 2.15
CA ASP A 359 9.32 -4.04 3.19
C ASP A 359 7.98 -4.43 2.58
N GLU A 360 7.24 -5.30 3.26
CA GLU A 360 5.99 -5.89 2.79
C GLU A 360 6.10 -6.52 1.38
N ALA A 361 7.25 -7.16 1.10
CA ALA A 361 7.55 -7.75 -0.21
C ALA A 361 6.56 -8.85 -0.64
N ALA A 362 5.85 -9.46 0.31
CA ALA A 362 4.78 -10.42 0.03
C ALA A 362 3.53 -9.80 -0.61
N GLN A 363 3.36 -8.48 -0.53
CA GLN A 363 2.22 -7.76 -1.11
C GLN A 363 2.55 -7.13 -2.46
N ALA A 364 3.79 -7.24 -2.91
CA ALA A 364 4.28 -6.60 -4.11
C ALA A 364 4.21 -7.54 -5.32
N ILE A 365 3.64 -7.05 -6.43
CA ILE A 365 3.76 -7.74 -7.72
C ILE A 365 5.25 -7.78 -8.12
N GLU A 366 5.71 -8.91 -8.61
CA GLU A 366 7.11 -9.11 -8.99
C GLU A 366 7.62 -8.00 -9.94
N ALA A 367 6.82 -7.62 -10.93
CA ALA A 367 7.17 -6.57 -11.89
C ALA A 367 7.45 -5.22 -11.21
N ALA A 368 6.74 -4.88 -10.13
CA ALA A 368 6.99 -3.68 -9.35
C ALA A 368 8.33 -3.75 -8.58
N CYS A 369 8.66 -4.92 -8.03
CA CYS A 369 9.95 -5.12 -7.37
C CYS A 369 11.12 -4.87 -8.31
N TRP A 370 11.04 -5.29 -9.56
CA TRP A 370 12.10 -5.12 -10.55
C TRP A 370 12.41 -3.65 -10.87
N ILE A 371 11.43 -2.73 -10.72
CA ILE A 371 11.67 -1.29 -10.88
C ILE A 371 12.73 -0.80 -9.88
N ALA A 372 12.59 -1.16 -8.60
CA ALA A 372 13.53 -0.77 -7.56
C ALA A 372 14.84 -1.58 -7.62
N ILE A 373 14.75 -2.89 -7.91
CA ILE A 373 15.92 -3.80 -7.97
C ILE A 373 16.90 -3.39 -9.08
N SER A 374 16.40 -2.88 -10.22
CA SER A 374 17.28 -2.41 -11.30
C SER A 374 18.20 -1.25 -10.88
N ARG A 375 17.88 -0.57 -9.76
CA ARG A 375 18.65 0.55 -9.21
C ARG A 375 19.61 0.15 -8.09
N ALA A 376 19.73 -1.14 -7.75
CA ALA A 376 20.50 -1.59 -6.59
C ALA A 376 21.51 -2.66 -6.94
N ASP A 377 22.51 -2.82 -6.07
CA ASP A 377 23.54 -3.85 -6.21
C ASP A 377 23.21 -5.11 -5.40
N ARG A 378 22.42 -4.99 -4.34
CA ARG A 378 21.84 -6.10 -3.58
C ARG A 378 20.44 -5.76 -3.09
N VAL A 379 19.65 -6.78 -2.78
CA VAL A 379 18.27 -6.62 -2.31
C VAL A 379 18.03 -7.40 -1.01
N ILE A 380 17.40 -6.75 -0.07
CA ILE A 380 16.90 -7.34 1.16
C ILE A 380 15.37 -7.33 1.08
N LEU A 381 14.77 -8.52 1.10
CA LEU A 381 13.32 -8.67 1.06
C LEU A 381 12.82 -8.94 2.49
N ALA A 382 11.90 -8.10 2.97
CA ALA A 382 11.23 -8.32 4.24
C ALA A 382 9.73 -8.50 4.00
N GLY A 383 9.13 -9.50 4.65
CA GLY A 383 7.72 -9.80 4.46
C GLY A 383 7.32 -11.14 5.03
N ASP A 384 6.09 -11.52 4.77
CA ASP A 384 5.54 -12.80 5.17
C ASP A 384 4.65 -13.36 4.05
N HIS A 385 5.15 -14.35 3.34
CA HIS A 385 4.44 -14.97 2.22
C HIS A 385 3.24 -15.84 2.66
N CYS A 386 3.12 -16.13 3.96
CA CYS A 386 1.95 -16.78 4.54
C CYS A 386 0.81 -15.79 4.88
N GLN A 387 1.03 -14.48 4.64
CA GLN A 387 0.00 -13.44 4.71
C GLN A 387 -0.53 -13.06 3.31
N LEU A 388 -1.29 -11.95 3.24
CA LEU A 388 -1.97 -11.57 2.00
C LEU A 388 -1.01 -11.34 0.82
N PRO A 389 -1.31 -11.93 -0.33
CA PRO A 389 -0.60 -11.66 -1.59
C PRO A 389 -1.04 -10.31 -2.19
N PRO A 390 -0.40 -9.87 -3.27
CA PRO A 390 -0.88 -8.72 -4.04
C PRO A 390 -2.30 -8.97 -4.57
N THR A 391 -3.10 -7.91 -4.60
CA THR A 391 -4.46 -7.97 -5.14
C THR A 391 -4.43 -8.01 -6.66
N ILE A 392 -4.91 -9.10 -7.26
CA ILE A 392 -5.07 -9.28 -8.70
C ILE A 392 -6.57 -9.36 -9.01
N LYS A 393 -7.06 -8.53 -9.92
CA LYS A 393 -8.48 -8.45 -10.27
C LYS A 393 -8.86 -9.41 -11.39
N CYS A 394 -7.96 -9.63 -12.33
CA CYS A 394 -8.14 -10.60 -13.42
C CYS A 394 -7.91 -12.02 -12.91
N ILE A 395 -8.96 -12.84 -12.89
CA ILE A 395 -8.89 -14.24 -12.44
C ILE A 395 -7.90 -15.07 -13.26
N GLU A 396 -7.83 -14.83 -14.57
CA GLU A 396 -6.90 -15.53 -15.44
C GLU A 396 -5.45 -15.16 -15.14
N ALA A 397 -5.16 -13.87 -14.90
CA ALA A 397 -3.84 -13.41 -14.51
C ALA A 397 -3.41 -13.99 -13.16
N ALA A 398 -4.33 -14.03 -12.19
CA ALA A 398 -4.11 -14.65 -10.88
C ALA A 398 -3.77 -16.14 -11.00
N ARG A 399 -4.58 -16.91 -11.77
CA ARG A 399 -4.33 -18.34 -12.03
C ARG A 399 -3.05 -18.58 -12.84
N GLY A 400 -2.70 -17.66 -13.73
CA GLY A 400 -1.45 -17.66 -14.50
C GLY A 400 -0.20 -17.34 -13.68
N GLY A 401 -0.33 -17.06 -12.38
CA GLY A 401 0.77 -16.86 -11.45
C GLY A 401 1.22 -15.42 -11.23
N LEU A 402 0.45 -14.40 -11.67
CA LEU A 402 0.78 -13.00 -11.42
C LEU A 402 0.83 -12.66 -9.93
N GLY A 403 0.00 -13.34 -9.12
CA GLY A 403 -0.02 -13.17 -7.66
C GLY A 403 1.12 -13.86 -6.91
N ARG A 404 1.96 -14.65 -7.60
CA ARG A 404 3.15 -15.27 -7.00
C ARG A 404 4.28 -14.25 -6.90
N THR A 405 4.60 -13.86 -5.69
CA THR A 405 5.54 -12.76 -5.43
C THR A 405 7.00 -13.17 -5.62
N LEU A 406 7.87 -12.18 -5.81
CA LEU A 406 9.32 -12.42 -5.84
C LEU A 406 9.82 -12.99 -4.51
N LEU A 407 9.25 -12.55 -3.37
CA LEU A 407 9.55 -13.10 -2.05
C LEU A 407 9.27 -14.61 -1.97
N GLU A 408 8.08 -15.05 -2.42
CA GLU A 408 7.73 -16.49 -2.46
C GLU A 408 8.71 -17.30 -3.30
N LYS A 409 9.11 -16.76 -4.46
CA LYS A 409 10.09 -17.41 -5.33
C LYS A 409 11.46 -17.56 -4.66
N VAL A 410 11.94 -16.49 -4.01
CA VAL A 410 13.23 -16.51 -3.32
C VAL A 410 13.19 -17.46 -2.11
N VAL A 411 12.14 -17.44 -1.32
CA VAL A 411 11.97 -18.39 -0.19
C VAL A 411 12.03 -19.84 -0.67
N LEU A 412 11.40 -20.15 -1.80
CA LEU A 412 11.41 -21.51 -2.35
C LEU A 412 12.76 -21.92 -2.95
N HIS A 413 13.39 -21.00 -3.71
CA HIS A 413 14.61 -21.34 -4.47
C HIS A 413 15.91 -21.08 -3.72
N LYS A 414 15.88 -20.26 -2.67
CA LYS A 414 17.05 -19.81 -1.89
C LYS A 414 16.78 -19.87 -0.38
N PRO A 415 16.36 -21.03 0.16
CA PRO A 415 16.05 -21.15 1.60
C PRO A 415 17.25 -20.77 2.48
N GLU A 416 18.49 -20.95 2.01
CA GLU A 416 19.70 -20.56 2.70
C GLU A 416 19.84 -19.03 2.93
N THR A 417 19.08 -18.23 2.20
CA THR A 417 19.07 -16.76 2.34
C THR A 417 17.98 -16.26 3.28
N VAL A 418 17.12 -17.15 3.80
CA VAL A 418 15.95 -16.81 4.60
C VAL A 418 16.26 -16.91 6.09
N SER A 419 15.94 -15.85 6.82
CA SER A 419 15.91 -15.83 8.28
C SER A 419 14.49 -15.68 8.77
N LEU A 420 13.96 -16.73 9.40
CA LEU A 420 12.65 -16.69 10.05
C LEU A 420 12.78 -16.05 11.44
N LEU A 421 11.97 -15.02 11.70
CA LEU A 421 11.80 -14.46 13.03
C LEU A 421 10.84 -15.36 13.83
N LYS A 422 11.28 -15.85 14.99
CA LYS A 422 10.56 -16.92 15.71
C LYS A 422 9.77 -16.44 16.91
N ILE A 423 10.23 -15.38 17.59
CA ILE A 423 9.58 -14.88 18.80
C ILE A 423 8.60 -13.77 18.44
N GLN A 424 7.33 -13.96 18.77
CA GLN A 424 6.29 -12.97 18.57
C GLN A 424 5.89 -12.29 19.89
N TYR A 425 5.55 -11.00 19.80
CA TYR A 425 5.26 -10.08 20.91
C TYR A 425 3.82 -9.53 20.85
N ARG A 426 2.93 -10.18 20.11
CA ARG A 426 1.57 -9.68 19.87
C ARG A 426 0.51 -10.53 20.58
N MET A 427 0.48 -11.81 20.27
CA MET A 427 -0.64 -12.70 20.55
C MET A 427 -0.45 -13.50 21.82
N HIS A 428 -1.56 -13.78 22.51
CA HIS A 428 -1.61 -14.89 23.47
C HIS A 428 -1.14 -16.19 22.82
N GLU A 429 -0.49 -17.08 23.56
CA GLU A 429 0.08 -18.33 23.03
C GLU A 429 -0.96 -19.19 22.31
N ASP A 430 -2.15 -19.35 22.87
CA ASP A 430 -3.20 -20.18 22.27
C ASP A 430 -3.77 -19.59 20.96
N ILE A 431 -3.71 -18.26 20.77
CA ILE A 431 -4.06 -17.64 19.49
C ILE A 431 -2.98 -17.94 18.46
N MET A 432 -1.70 -17.88 18.84
CA MET A 432 -0.53 -18.05 17.97
C MET A 432 -0.31 -19.52 17.58
N ARG A 433 -0.58 -20.48 18.46
CA ARG A 433 -0.18 -21.90 18.31
C ARG A 433 -0.76 -22.54 17.04
N PHE A 434 -2.02 -22.30 16.69
CA PHE A 434 -2.61 -22.84 15.47
C PHE A 434 -1.99 -22.25 14.20
N PRO A 435 -1.88 -20.91 14.02
CA PRO A 435 -1.11 -20.33 12.92
C PRO A 435 0.34 -20.81 12.85
N SER A 436 1.03 -20.96 14.00
CA SER A 436 2.40 -21.48 14.05
C SER A 436 2.50 -22.86 13.41
N ARG A 437 1.63 -23.78 13.83
CA ARG A 437 1.61 -25.16 13.32
C ARG A 437 1.25 -25.22 11.83
N TRP A 438 0.25 -24.47 11.39
CA TRP A 438 -0.25 -24.56 10.02
C TRP A 438 0.62 -23.85 8.98
N PHE A 439 1.16 -22.67 9.32
CA PHE A 439 1.84 -21.80 8.36
C PHE A 439 3.35 -21.70 8.57
N TYR A 440 3.84 -21.96 9.79
CA TYR A 440 5.23 -21.68 10.17
C TYR A 440 5.96 -22.89 10.77
N HIS A 441 5.51 -24.10 10.44
CA HIS A 441 6.15 -25.37 10.84
C HIS A 441 6.34 -25.53 12.36
N ASP A 442 5.45 -24.93 13.14
CA ASP A 442 5.50 -24.90 14.62
C ASP A 442 6.75 -24.22 15.20
N GLU A 443 7.34 -23.30 14.44
CA GLU A 443 8.58 -22.61 14.83
C GLU A 443 8.35 -21.28 15.58
N LEU A 444 7.09 -20.83 15.75
CA LEU A 444 6.81 -19.59 16.47
C LEU A 444 6.69 -19.84 17.98
N GLU A 445 7.25 -18.90 18.73
CA GLU A 445 7.19 -18.89 20.20
C GLU A 445 6.59 -17.56 20.67
N ALA A 446 5.75 -17.60 21.70
CA ALA A 446 5.24 -16.38 22.34
C ALA A 446 6.26 -15.85 23.34
N ALA A 447 6.56 -14.55 23.25
CA ALA A 447 7.39 -13.89 24.26
C ALA A 447 6.72 -13.97 25.65
N PRO A 448 7.50 -14.06 26.73
CA PRO A 448 6.96 -14.22 28.08
C PRO A 448 5.89 -13.18 28.45
N GLU A 449 6.04 -11.95 27.98
CA GLU A 449 5.18 -10.80 28.28
C GLU A 449 3.76 -10.94 27.68
N VAL A 450 3.62 -11.70 26.60
CA VAL A 450 2.33 -11.85 25.91
C VAL A 450 1.76 -13.24 26.00
N LYS A 451 2.55 -14.18 26.50
CA LYS A 451 2.24 -15.62 26.49
C LYS A 451 0.88 -15.96 27.10
N TYR A 452 0.57 -15.32 28.22
CA TYR A 452 -0.64 -15.60 29.01
C TYR A 452 -1.49 -14.33 29.25
N ARG A 453 -1.28 -13.26 28.46
CA ARG A 453 -2.04 -12.04 28.70
C ARG A 453 -3.49 -12.22 28.26
N GLY A 454 -4.42 -11.84 29.14
CA GLY A 454 -5.86 -11.90 28.92
C GLY A 454 -6.57 -10.65 29.41
N ILE A 455 -7.87 -10.53 29.14
CA ILE A 455 -8.72 -9.42 29.59
C ILE A 455 -9.53 -9.82 30.81
N LEU A 456 -10.08 -11.01 30.80
CA LEU A 456 -10.89 -11.57 31.90
C LEU A 456 -10.21 -12.81 32.46
N ASP A 457 -10.26 -12.96 33.79
CA ASP A 457 -9.77 -14.16 34.46
C ASP A 457 -10.60 -15.38 34.03
N PHE A 458 -9.93 -16.48 33.80
CA PHE A 458 -10.55 -17.75 33.38
C PHE A 458 -11.29 -17.70 32.03
N ASP A 459 -11.05 -16.69 31.20
CA ASP A 459 -11.60 -16.63 29.86
C ASP A 459 -10.70 -17.37 28.86
N THR A 460 -11.29 -18.20 27.98
CA THR A 460 -10.54 -18.89 26.93
C THR A 460 -10.08 -17.89 25.86
N PRO A 461 -8.79 -17.82 25.53
CA PRO A 461 -8.28 -16.85 24.54
C PRO A 461 -8.87 -17.02 23.14
N VAL A 462 -9.24 -18.24 22.77
CA VAL A 462 -9.84 -18.57 21.47
C VAL A 462 -11.16 -19.31 21.69
N SER A 463 -12.21 -18.89 21.00
CA SER A 463 -13.53 -19.51 21.06
C SER A 463 -14.15 -19.59 19.68
N TRP A 464 -14.91 -20.66 19.42
CA TRP A 464 -15.74 -20.80 18.22
C TRP A 464 -17.21 -20.92 18.66
N ILE A 465 -18.05 -20.07 18.07
CA ILE A 465 -19.51 -20.17 18.19
C ILE A 465 -20.00 -20.86 16.93
N ASP A 466 -20.42 -22.10 17.09
CA ASP A 466 -20.98 -22.88 16.00
C ASP A 466 -22.42 -22.46 15.75
N THR A 467 -22.72 -22.10 14.51
CA THR A 467 -24.06 -21.67 14.10
C THR A 467 -24.86 -22.77 13.39
N SER A 468 -24.35 -24.00 13.36
CA SER A 468 -24.95 -25.13 12.62
C SER A 468 -26.39 -25.45 13.04
N GLU A 469 -26.71 -25.28 14.33
CA GLU A 469 -28.05 -25.58 14.85
C GLU A 469 -29.04 -24.38 14.81
N LEU A 470 -28.56 -23.21 14.35
CA LEU A 470 -29.32 -21.95 14.39
C LEU A 470 -30.03 -21.61 13.06
N ASP A 471 -29.92 -22.45 12.04
CA ASP A 471 -30.47 -22.26 10.67
C ASP A 471 -30.19 -20.87 10.09
N LEU A 472 -28.96 -20.38 10.24
CA LEU A 472 -28.52 -19.09 9.76
C LEU A 472 -27.97 -19.19 8.33
N GLN A 473 -28.85 -19.02 7.35
CA GLN A 473 -28.53 -19.18 5.93
C GLN A 473 -27.80 -18.00 5.31
N GLU A 474 -26.77 -18.28 4.49
CA GLU A 474 -26.11 -17.28 3.67
C GLU A 474 -27.01 -16.84 2.50
N LYS A 475 -26.98 -15.55 2.14
CA LYS A 475 -27.69 -15.00 0.99
C LYS A 475 -26.71 -14.43 -0.03
N ALA A 476 -26.97 -14.68 -1.33
CA ALA A 476 -26.25 -13.97 -2.38
C ALA A 476 -26.70 -12.50 -2.46
N VAL A 477 -25.77 -11.59 -2.64
CA VAL A 477 -26.07 -10.18 -2.91
C VAL A 477 -26.25 -10.01 -4.42
N ALA A 478 -27.24 -9.24 -4.84
CA ALA A 478 -27.73 -9.13 -6.22
C ALA A 478 -26.64 -8.73 -7.25
N GLU A 479 -25.55 -8.08 -6.82
CA GLU A 479 -24.44 -7.72 -7.70
C GLU A 479 -23.16 -8.47 -7.30
N GLY A 480 -22.84 -9.56 -8.03
CA GLY A 480 -21.55 -10.22 -7.99
C GLY A 480 -21.40 -11.42 -7.03
N THR A 481 -20.17 -11.65 -6.55
CA THR A 481 -19.79 -12.78 -5.68
C THR A 481 -20.01 -12.52 -4.18
N GLY A 482 -20.65 -11.41 -3.82
CA GLY A 482 -20.91 -11.01 -2.44
C GLY A 482 -21.82 -12.00 -1.70
N ARG A 483 -21.57 -12.20 -0.42
CA ARG A 483 -22.40 -13.01 0.49
C ARG A 483 -22.71 -12.23 1.75
N LEU A 484 -23.89 -12.48 2.29
CA LEU A 484 -24.41 -11.87 3.51
C LEU A 484 -25.12 -12.95 4.34
N ASN A 485 -24.83 -13.01 5.62
CA ASN A 485 -25.55 -13.81 6.60
C ASN A 485 -26.05 -12.87 7.72
N THR A 486 -27.29 -12.45 7.62
CA THR A 486 -27.89 -11.47 8.54
C THR A 486 -27.97 -12.01 9.96
N GLY A 487 -28.39 -13.27 10.12
CA GLY A 487 -28.48 -13.89 11.43
C GLY A 487 -27.14 -14.05 12.13
N GLU A 488 -26.08 -14.45 11.39
CA GLU A 488 -24.72 -14.52 11.95
C GLU A 488 -24.21 -13.12 12.36
N ALA A 489 -24.52 -12.08 11.59
CA ALA A 489 -24.15 -10.70 11.95
C ALA A 489 -24.86 -10.22 13.23
N GLU A 490 -26.15 -10.51 13.37
CA GLU A 490 -26.93 -10.16 14.57
C GLU A 490 -26.43 -10.93 15.81
N LEU A 491 -26.12 -12.21 15.64
CA LEU A 491 -25.49 -13.02 16.67
C LEU A 491 -24.14 -12.42 17.09
N LEU A 492 -23.29 -12.07 16.13
CA LEU A 492 -21.97 -11.49 16.43
C LEU A 492 -22.11 -10.18 17.22
N VAL A 493 -23.01 -9.30 16.83
CA VAL A 493 -23.23 -8.03 17.54
C VAL A 493 -23.74 -8.26 18.96
N ARG A 494 -24.58 -9.27 19.17
CA ARG A 494 -25.05 -9.69 20.49
C ARG A 494 -23.89 -10.22 21.35
N GLU A 495 -23.07 -11.08 20.79
CA GLU A 495 -21.90 -11.64 21.50
C GLU A 495 -20.84 -10.57 21.80
N LEU A 496 -20.62 -9.62 20.91
CA LEU A 496 -19.78 -8.46 21.18
C LEU A 496 -20.32 -7.65 22.36
N LYS A 497 -21.63 -7.38 22.38
CA LYS A 497 -22.27 -6.67 23.49
C LYS A 497 -22.10 -7.44 24.81
N ASN A 498 -22.42 -8.72 24.82
CA ASN A 498 -22.28 -9.59 25.99
C ASN A 498 -20.83 -9.59 26.54
N TYR A 499 -19.85 -9.67 25.63
CA TYR A 499 -18.45 -9.67 26.03
C TYR A 499 -18.01 -8.32 26.60
N MET A 500 -18.43 -7.21 25.98
CA MET A 500 -18.17 -5.85 26.48
C MET A 500 -18.86 -5.58 27.82
N GLU A 501 -20.08 -6.11 28.06
CA GLU A 501 -20.78 -6.03 29.35
C GLU A 501 -20.02 -6.79 30.45
N ARG A 502 -19.47 -7.96 30.15
CA ARG A 502 -18.62 -8.73 31.08
C ARG A 502 -17.35 -7.98 31.47
N ILE A 503 -16.72 -7.27 30.55
CA ILE A 503 -15.53 -6.45 30.83
C ILE A 503 -15.94 -5.20 31.63
N GLY A 504 -17.08 -4.59 31.30
CA GLY A 504 -17.56 -3.32 31.83
C GLY A 504 -17.09 -2.12 31.02
N ILE A 505 -18.03 -1.28 30.60
CA ILE A 505 -17.78 -0.10 29.76
C ILE A 505 -16.73 0.84 30.37
N ARG A 506 -16.75 1.03 31.70
CA ARG A 506 -15.78 1.87 32.38
C ARG A 506 -14.35 1.38 32.20
N ARG A 507 -14.11 0.08 32.43
CA ARG A 507 -12.80 -0.56 32.26
C ARG A 507 -12.33 -0.49 30.81
N ILE A 508 -13.23 -0.72 29.84
CA ILE A 508 -12.92 -0.62 28.40
C ILE A 508 -12.39 0.78 28.05
N LEU A 509 -12.99 1.85 28.60
CA LEU A 509 -12.59 3.22 28.33
C LEU A 509 -11.29 3.59 29.08
N GLU A 510 -11.11 3.16 30.31
CA GLU A 510 -9.92 3.44 31.14
C GLU A 510 -8.68 2.73 30.61
N GLU A 511 -8.79 1.45 30.23
CA GLU A 511 -7.70 0.62 29.71
C GLU A 511 -7.53 0.71 28.18
N HIS A 512 -8.40 1.46 27.48
CA HIS A 512 -8.43 1.60 26.02
C HIS A 512 -8.49 0.25 25.29
N ILE A 513 -9.27 -0.71 25.80
CA ILE A 513 -9.44 -2.02 25.19
C ILE A 513 -10.13 -1.85 23.83
N ASP A 514 -9.47 -2.27 22.77
CA ASP A 514 -9.94 -2.09 21.40
C ASP A 514 -10.47 -3.39 20.79
N PHE A 515 -11.48 -3.25 19.93
CA PHE A 515 -12.23 -4.34 19.33
C PHE A 515 -12.15 -4.27 17.80
N GLY A 516 -11.92 -5.41 17.17
CA GLY A 516 -11.99 -5.58 15.73
C GLY A 516 -13.05 -6.60 15.34
N VAL A 517 -13.86 -6.24 14.37
CA VAL A 517 -14.83 -7.16 13.75
C VAL A 517 -14.41 -7.35 12.29
N ILE A 518 -14.15 -8.60 11.92
CA ILE A 518 -13.62 -8.96 10.61
C ILE A 518 -14.60 -9.87 9.87
N SER A 519 -14.83 -9.61 8.59
CA SER A 519 -15.52 -10.55 7.71
C SER A 519 -14.86 -10.57 6.33
N PRO A 520 -14.84 -11.70 5.62
CA PRO A 520 -14.30 -11.79 4.26
C PRO A 520 -15.18 -11.07 3.21
N TYR A 521 -16.43 -10.72 3.54
CA TYR A 521 -17.38 -10.16 2.58
C TYR A 521 -17.76 -8.70 2.92
N ARG A 522 -17.63 -7.81 1.95
CA ARG A 522 -17.98 -6.37 2.11
C ARG A 522 -19.44 -6.17 2.52
N ALA A 523 -20.37 -6.94 1.95
CA ALA A 523 -21.78 -6.85 2.30
C ALA A 523 -22.03 -7.12 3.80
N GLN A 524 -21.35 -8.14 4.36
CA GLN A 524 -21.40 -8.45 5.78
C GLN A 524 -20.82 -7.30 6.63
N VAL A 525 -19.69 -6.73 6.20
CA VAL A 525 -19.07 -5.58 6.88
C VAL A 525 -20.02 -4.37 6.91
N HIS A 526 -20.67 -4.06 5.79
CA HIS A 526 -21.64 -2.96 5.74
C HIS A 526 -22.83 -3.21 6.68
N TYR A 527 -23.37 -4.42 6.69
CA TYR A 527 -24.48 -4.78 7.57
C TYR A 527 -24.08 -4.74 9.05
N LEU A 528 -22.93 -5.25 9.41
CA LEU A 528 -22.37 -5.17 10.77
C LEU A 528 -22.19 -3.71 11.22
N ARG A 529 -21.65 -2.84 10.37
CA ARG A 529 -21.55 -1.40 10.67
C ARG A 529 -22.91 -0.76 10.91
N HIS A 530 -23.92 -1.15 10.12
CA HIS A 530 -25.29 -0.67 10.30
C HIS A 530 -25.86 -1.08 11.66
N LEU A 531 -25.72 -2.36 12.04
CA LEU A 531 -26.19 -2.88 13.32
C LEU A 531 -25.50 -2.18 14.51
N LEU A 532 -24.19 -2.05 14.48
CA LEU A 532 -23.42 -1.37 15.53
C LEU A 532 -23.76 0.12 15.63
N LYS A 533 -24.12 0.77 14.52
CA LYS A 533 -24.56 2.17 14.51
C LYS A 533 -25.94 2.31 15.15
N LYS A 534 -26.83 1.34 14.95
CA LYS A 534 -28.21 1.34 15.43
C LYS A 534 -28.29 1.05 16.94
N GLU A 535 -27.39 0.25 17.50
CA GLU A 535 -27.39 -0.17 18.90
C GLU A 535 -26.80 0.93 19.81
N PRO A 536 -27.59 1.52 20.74
CA PRO A 536 -27.14 2.61 21.61
C PRO A 536 -26.02 2.21 22.56
N PHE A 537 -25.92 0.95 22.94
CA PHE A 537 -24.92 0.41 23.85
C PHE A 537 -23.48 0.75 23.41
N PHE A 538 -23.20 0.70 22.11
CA PHE A 538 -21.84 0.93 21.59
C PHE A 538 -21.43 2.40 21.47
N ARG A 539 -22.35 3.36 21.68
CA ARG A 539 -22.07 4.80 21.51
C ARG A 539 -20.82 5.28 22.28
N PRO A 540 -20.64 4.94 23.58
CA PRO A 540 -19.47 5.41 24.34
C PRO A 540 -18.15 4.85 23.79
N CYS A 541 -18.14 3.62 23.32
CA CYS A 541 -16.95 2.88 22.89
C CYS A 541 -16.76 2.84 21.37
N ARG A 542 -17.56 3.60 20.59
CA ARG A 542 -17.57 3.51 19.13
C ARG A 542 -16.19 3.70 18.50
N ARG A 543 -15.36 4.58 19.07
CA ARG A 543 -13.99 4.84 18.57
C ARG A 543 -13.03 3.66 18.79
N LEU A 544 -13.36 2.77 19.71
CA LEU A 544 -12.58 1.57 20.03
C LEU A 544 -13.04 0.34 19.23
N ILE A 545 -14.12 0.46 18.44
CA ILE A 545 -14.64 -0.66 17.63
C ILE A 545 -14.37 -0.38 16.15
N THR A 546 -13.62 -1.27 15.50
CA THR A 546 -13.30 -1.20 14.08
C THR A 546 -13.93 -2.37 13.35
N VAL A 547 -14.66 -2.12 12.27
CA VAL A 547 -15.29 -3.17 11.44
C VAL A 547 -14.74 -3.08 10.03
N HIS A 548 -14.09 -4.15 9.55
CA HIS A 548 -13.48 -4.12 8.22
C HIS A 548 -13.41 -5.52 7.56
N THR A 549 -13.12 -5.55 6.27
CA THR A 549 -12.70 -6.79 5.61
C THR A 549 -11.32 -7.22 6.09
N VAL A 550 -10.96 -8.48 5.84
CA VAL A 550 -9.63 -9.01 6.18
C VAL A 550 -8.51 -8.12 5.59
N ASP A 551 -8.65 -7.75 4.31
CA ASP A 551 -7.67 -6.90 3.62
C ASP A 551 -7.54 -5.52 4.29
N GLY A 552 -8.67 -4.94 4.76
CA GLY A 552 -8.68 -3.65 5.46
C GLY A 552 -8.12 -3.69 6.88
N PHE A 553 -7.96 -4.88 7.47
CA PHE A 553 -7.31 -5.09 8.76
C PHE A 553 -5.80 -5.37 8.66
N GLN A 554 -5.27 -5.45 7.45
CA GLN A 554 -3.84 -5.72 7.28
C GLN A 554 -2.99 -4.61 7.92
N GLY A 555 -1.93 -5.01 8.64
CA GLY A 555 -1.08 -4.08 9.39
C GLY A 555 -1.66 -3.59 10.73
N GLN A 556 -2.93 -3.87 11.01
CA GLN A 556 -3.59 -3.49 12.27
C GLN A 556 -3.62 -4.68 13.26
N GLU A 557 -3.88 -4.39 14.50
CA GLU A 557 -4.11 -5.38 15.57
C GLU A 557 -5.09 -4.83 16.60
N ARG A 558 -5.81 -5.70 17.31
CA ARG A 558 -6.76 -5.32 18.35
C ARG A 558 -6.67 -6.29 19.52
N ASP A 559 -7.06 -5.83 20.69
CA ASP A 559 -7.11 -6.67 21.89
C ASP A 559 -8.08 -7.81 21.72
N VAL A 560 -9.25 -7.51 21.15
CA VAL A 560 -10.31 -8.49 20.87
C VAL A 560 -10.61 -8.49 19.38
N ILE A 561 -10.58 -9.66 18.75
CA ILE A 561 -11.02 -9.85 17.37
C ILE A 561 -12.21 -10.82 17.34
N MET A 562 -13.24 -10.40 16.62
CA MET A 562 -14.39 -11.25 16.28
C MET A 562 -14.45 -11.44 14.77
N ILE A 563 -14.58 -12.70 14.32
CA ILE A 563 -14.61 -13.05 12.91
C ILE A 563 -15.97 -13.62 12.55
N SER A 564 -16.64 -13.04 11.56
CA SER A 564 -17.85 -13.58 10.92
C SER A 564 -17.47 -14.27 9.62
N LEU A 565 -17.61 -15.59 9.54
CA LEU A 565 -17.22 -16.39 8.38
C LEU A 565 -18.28 -16.44 7.28
N VAL A 566 -19.53 -16.14 7.61
CA VAL A 566 -20.68 -15.95 6.71
C VAL A 566 -21.17 -17.22 6.02
N ARG A 567 -20.26 -18.14 5.68
CA ARG A 567 -20.55 -19.30 4.84
C ARG A 567 -21.36 -20.35 5.58
N ALA A 568 -22.59 -20.58 5.08
CA ALA A 568 -23.52 -21.58 5.57
C ALA A 568 -24.32 -22.10 4.36
N ASN A 569 -23.98 -23.29 3.86
CA ASN A 569 -24.63 -23.90 2.69
C ASN A 569 -24.42 -25.43 2.63
N GLU A 570 -25.40 -26.14 2.11
CA GLU A 570 -25.39 -27.61 2.00
C GLU A 570 -24.26 -28.16 1.11
N LYS A 571 -23.76 -27.37 0.16
CA LYS A 571 -22.71 -27.78 -0.79
C LYS A 571 -21.30 -27.75 -0.21
N GLY A 572 -21.11 -27.24 1.01
CA GLY A 572 -19.79 -27.06 1.63
C GLY A 572 -18.88 -26.11 0.86
N GLN A 573 -19.46 -25.13 0.16
CA GLN A 573 -18.69 -24.17 -0.60
C GLN A 573 -18.22 -23.03 0.31
N ILE A 574 -16.91 -22.89 0.47
CA ILE A 574 -16.31 -21.88 1.35
C ILE A 574 -15.89 -20.58 0.64
N GLY A 575 -15.96 -20.53 -0.71
CA GLY A 575 -15.71 -19.29 -1.47
C GLY A 575 -14.35 -18.66 -1.20
N PHE A 576 -14.32 -17.38 -0.82
CA PHE A 576 -13.10 -16.62 -0.50
C PHE A 576 -12.30 -17.18 0.68
N LEU A 577 -12.90 -17.97 1.53
CA LEU A 577 -12.23 -18.65 2.65
C LEU A 577 -11.25 -19.75 2.21
N ARG A 578 -11.20 -20.09 0.91
CA ARG A 578 -10.17 -20.99 0.35
C ARG A 578 -8.76 -20.41 0.39
N ASP A 579 -8.63 -19.08 0.34
CA ASP A 579 -7.33 -18.44 0.54
C ASP A 579 -7.01 -18.36 2.03
N LEU A 580 -6.33 -19.39 2.50
CA LEU A 580 -6.01 -19.57 3.93
C LEU A 580 -5.12 -18.46 4.49
N ARG A 581 -4.39 -17.74 3.64
CA ARG A 581 -3.59 -16.56 4.04
C ARG A 581 -4.48 -15.47 4.62
N ARG A 582 -5.73 -15.33 4.11
CA ARG A 582 -6.72 -14.44 4.73
C ARG A 582 -7.08 -14.85 6.15
N MET A 583 -7.26 -16.14 6.38
CA MET A 583 -7.53 -16.62 7.74
C MET A 583 -6.33 -16.44 8.66
N ASN A 584 -5.12 -16.70 8.17
CA ASN A 584 -3.91 -16.40 8.93
C ASN A 584 -3.86 -14.92 9.35
N VAL A 585 -4.14 -14.00 8.42
CA VAL A 585 -4.21 -12.58 8.75
C VAL A 585 -5.31 -12.28 9.75
N ALA A 586 -6.53 -12.79 9.55
CA ALA A 586 -7.67 -12.52 10.45
C ALA A 586 -7.41 -13.00 11.89
N ILE A 587 -6.93 -14.22 12.06
CA ILE A 587 -6.62 -14.83 13.36
C ILE A 587 -5.52 -14.03 14.07
N THR A 588 -4.45 -13.70 13.36
CA THR A 588 -3.26 -13.05 13.91
C THR A 588 -3.41 -11.55 14.16
N ARG A 589 -4.62 -10.99 13.98
CA ARG A 589 -4.94 -9.62 14.40
C ARG A 589 -5.27 -9.51 15.89
N ALA A 590 -5.64 -10.62 16.52
CA ALA A 590 -6.02 -10.65 17.93
C ALA A 590 -4.77 -10.66 18.84
N ARG A 591 -4.81 -9.83 19.88
CA ARG A 591 -3.79 -9.83 20.93
C ARG A 591 -4.15 -10.76 22.08
N MET A 592 -5.36 -10.65 22.61
CA MET A 592 -5.78 -11.31 23.86
C MET A 592 -7.00 -12.21 23.69
N LYS A 593 -7.93 -11.88 22.79
CA LYS A 593 -9.16 -12.65 22.57
C LYS A 593 -9.49 -12.77 21.10
N LEU A 594 -9.77 -13.99 20.67
CA LEU A 594 -10.28 -14.32 19.35
C LEU A 594 -11.61 -15.07 19.48
N LEU A 595 -12.66 -14.53 18.85
CA LEU A 595 -13.96 -15.19 18.76
C LEU A 595 -14.31 -15.40 17.27
N ILE A 596 -14.57 -16.64 16.89
CA ILE A 596 -14.93 -17.02 15.52
C ILE A 596 -16.40 -17.46 15.51
N LEU A 597 -17.19 -16.91 14.59
CA LEU A 597 -18.57 -17.33 14.34
C LEU A 597 -18.64 -17.95 12.95
N GLY A 598 -19.29 -19.09 12.84
CA GLY A 598 -19.50 -19.75 11.57
C GLY A 598 -20.08 -21.15 11.69
N GLU A 599 -20.73 -21.62 10.62
CA GLU A 599 -21.36 -22.94 10.55
C GLU A 599 -20.31 -24.03 10.37
N ALA A 600 -20.08 -24.82 11.44
CA ALA A 600 -19.08 -25.87 11.43
C ALA A 600 -19.35 -26.93 10.34
N VAL A 601 -20.60 -27.30 10.09
CA VAL A 601 -21.00 -28.32 9.09
C VAL A 601 -20.54 -27.95 7.67
N THR A 602 -20.63 -26.68 7.28
CA THR A 602 -20.11 -26.19 6.00
C THR A 602 -18.58 -26.12 5.99
N LEU A 603 -17.99 -25.52 7.04
CA LEU A 603 -16.60 -25.09 7.05
C LEU A 603 -15.63 -26.26 7.30
N THR A 604 -15.97 -27.20 8.18
CA THR A 604 -15.09 -28.32 8.54
C THR A 604 -14.95 -29.37 7.43
N ARG A 605 -15.66 -29.24 6.32
CA ARG A 605 -15.38 -30.02 5.11
C ARG A 605 -13.99 -29.70 4.53
N HIS A 606 -13.47 -28.50 4.82
CA HIS A 606 -12.11 -28.14 4.47
C HIS A 606 -11.14 -28.48 5.62
N PRO A 607 -10.01 -29.16 5.37
CA PRO A 607 -9.08 -29.63 6.41
C PRO A 607 -8.63 -28.56 7.40
N PHE A 608 -8.28 -27.38 6.90
CA PHE A 608 -7.87 -26.25 7.73
C PHE A 608 -8.90 -25.89 8.80
N TYR A 609 -10.17 -25.71 8.39
CA TYR A 609 -11.24 -25.32 9.33
C TYR A 609 -11.61 -26.44 10.29
N ARG A 610 -11.47 -27.69 9.85
CA ARG A 610 -11.65 -28.86 10.72
C ARG A 610 -10.61 -28.87 11.82
N GLU A 611 -9.33 -28.79 11.48
CA GLU A 611 -8.26 -28.76 12.46
C GLU A 611 -8.33 -27.53 13.38
N LEU A 612 -8.72 -26.37 12.85
CA LEU A 612 -8.94 -25.17 13.65
C LEU A 612 -10.09 -25.36 14.66
N TYR A 613 -11.20 -25.95 14.22
CA TYR A 613 -12.36 -26.21 15.07
C TYR A 613 -12.02 -27.23 16.18
N GLU A 614 -11.34 -28.34 15.83
CA GLU A 614 -10.85 -29.35 16.76
C GLU A 614 -9.83 -28.76 17.75
N TYR A 615 -8.90 -27.94 17.28
CA TYR A 615 -7.92 -27.24 18.11
C TYR A 615 -8.62 -26.37 19.17
N ILE A 616 -9.60 -25.56 18.77
CA ILE A 616 -10.35 -24.71 19.69
C ILE A 616 -11.17 -25.53 20.68
N GLY A 617 -11.77 -26.64 20.24
CA GLY A 617 -12.47 -27.59 21.10
C GLY A 617 -11.59 -28.22 22.19
N GLY A 618 -10.33 -28.45 21.88
CA GLY A 618 -9.34 -29.02 22.82
C GLY A 618 -8.76 -28.02 23.83
N LEU A 619 -9.03 -26.71 23.68
CA LEU A 619 -8.62 -25.68 24.64
C LEU A 619 -9.63 -25.46 25.79
N ARG A 620 -10.81 -26.10 25.72
CA ARG A 620 -11.90 -26.01 26.72
C ARG A 620 -11.65 -26.88 27.93
#